data_17699ac72653ea8bef3343fa6da1f517
#
_entry.id   17699ac72653ea8bef3343fa6da1f517
#
_cell.length_a   1.000
_cell.length_b   1.000
_cell.length_c   1.000
_cell.angle_alpha   90.00
_cell.angle_beta   90.00
_cell.angle_gamma   90.00
#
_symmetry.space_group_name_H-M   'P 1'
#
loop_
_entity.id
_entity.type
_entity.pdbx_description
1 polymer ?
#
loop_
_entity_poly.entity_id
_entity_poly.type
_entity_poly.pdbx_seq_one_letter_code
_entity_poly.pdbx_strand_id
1 'polypeptide(L)'
;MDFFTESDFVDVVGTSKGKGFQGVVKRHGFGGVGQSTHGQHNRLRAPGSIGACSYPAKVFKGMRMAGQTGNKRVTVQNLQVVKVIPEYNVLMIKGSIPGHNGSIVLIEK
;
A
#
# COMPACT_ATOMS: atom_id res chain seq x y z
N MET A 1 25.40 12.58 -7.51
CA MET A 1 24.95 13.47 -6.40
C MET A 1 24.79 14.94 -6.76
N ASP A 2 25.53 15.44 -7.73
CA ASP A 2 25.43 16.87 -8.12
C ASP A 2 24.07 17.27 -8.69
N PHE A 3 23.29 16.28 -9.12
CA PHE A 3 21.95 16.51 -9.66
C PHE A 3 20.96 17.00 -8.60
N PHE A 4 21.16 16.60 -7.33
CA PHE A 4 20.26 16.95 -6.24
C PHE A 4 20.87 18.07 -5.39
N THR A 5 20.03 19.03 -5.00
CA THR A 5 20.41 20.12 -4.11
C THR A 5 19.46 20.17 -2.92
N GLU A 6 19.92 20.79 -1.82
CA GLU A 6 19.08 20.99 -0.64
C GLU A 6 17.83 21.78 -1.01
N SER A 7 16.72 21.45 -0.36
CA SER A 7 15.40 22.05 -0.60
C SER A 7 14.73 21.71 -1.93
N ASP A 8 15.33 20.85 -2.76
CA ASP A 8 14.65 20.31 -3.94
C ASP A 8 13.49 19.41 -3.54
N PHE A 9 12.50 19.33 -4.41
CA PHE A 9 11.42 18.37 -4.27
C PHE A 9 11.64 17.21 -5.24
N VAL A 10 11.53 16.01 -4.73
CA VAL A 10 11.77 14.80 -5.50
C VAL A 10 10.62 13.81 -5.33
N ASP A 11 10.49 12.93 -6.32
CA ASP A 11 9.57 11.80 -6.25
C ASP A 11 10.36 10.53 -5.98
N VAL A 12 9.88 9.72 -5.07
CA VAL A 12 10.54 8.45 -4.71
C VAL A 12 9.64 7.30 -5.12
N VAL A 13 10.18 6.41 -5.92
CA VAL A 13 9.48 5.23 -6.41
C VAL A 13 10.13 4.01 -5.80
N GLY A 14 9.34 3.17 -5.20
CA GLY A 14 9.83 1.92 -4.61
C GLY A 14 8.75 0.87 -4.56
N THR A 15 9.08 -0.28 -4.01
CA THR A 15 8.15 -1.38 -3.79
C THR A 15 7.74 -1.38 -2.33
N SER A 16 6.46 -1.27 -2.06
CA SER A 16 5.96 -1.24 -0.69
C SER A 16 6.22 -2.57 0.03
N LYS A 17 6.23 -2.53 1.37
CA LYS A 17 6.41 -3.74 2.17
C LYS A 17 5.36 -4.77 1.82
N GLY A 18 5.78 -6.01 1.61
CA GLY A 18 4.87 -7.13 1.40
C GLY A 18 4.19 -7.50 2.71
N LYS A 19 2.87 -7.61 2.69
CA LYS A 19 2.09 -7.99 3.86
C LYS A 19 1.37 -9.32 3.67
N GLY A 20 1.62 -9.98 2.55
CA GLY A 20 1.05 -11.26 2.23
C GLY A 20 -0.43 -11.18 1.88
N PHE A 21 -1.08 -12.32 1.87
CA PHE A 21 -2.52 -12.42 1.61
C PHE A 21 -3.29 -11.94 2.84
N GLN A 22 -4.16 -10.95 2.65
CA GLN A 22 -4.96 -10.39 3.72
C GLN A 22 -6.45 -10.54 3.41
N GLY A 23 -7.24 -10.79 4.47
CA GLY A 23 -8.69 -10.83 4.35
C GLY A 23 -9.28 -9.43 4.10
N VAL A 24 -10.55 -9.39 3.72
CA VAL A 24 -11.21 -8.13 3.33
C VAL A 24 -11.27 -7.10 4.45
N VAL A 25 -11.35 -7.53 5.71
CA VAL A 25 -11.41 -6.61 6.85
C VAL A 25 -10.14 -5.76 6.92
N LYS A 26 -8.98 -6.36 6.79
CA LYS A 26 -7.70 -5.65 6.84
C LYS A 26 -7.34 -5.01 5.50
N ARG A 27 -7.61 -5.70 4.39
CA ARG A 27 -7.22 -5.23 3.06
C ARG A 27 -8.06 -4.05 2.58
N HIS A 28 -9.36 -4.06 2.86
CA HIS A 28 -10.32 -3.06 2.36
C HIS A 28 -11.08 -2.33 3.45
N GLY A 29 -10.85 -2.64 4.71
CA GLY A 29 -11.54 -1.99 5.81
C GLY A 29 -13.00 -2.40 5.97
N PHE A 30 -13.38 -3.57 5.52
CA PHE A 30 -14.75 -4.08 5.70
C PHE A 30 -15.04 -4.29 7.19
N GLY A 31 -16.26 -3.97 7.60
CA GLY A 31 -16.68 -4.16 8.98
C GLY A 31 -16.81 -5.61 9.41
N GLY A 32 -16.96 -6.51 8.46
CA GLY A 32 -17.20 -7.93 8.75
C GLY A 32 -18.59 -8.17 9.29
N VAL A 33 -18.79 -9.32 9.94
CA VAL A 33 -20.06 -9.71 10.55
C VAL A 33 -19.96 -9.51 12.06
N GLY A 34 -21.02 -8.99 12.68
CA GLY A 34 -21.04 -8.74 14.12
C GLY A 34 -20.84 -10.02 14.95
N GLN A 35 -20.10 -9.90 16.05
CA GLN A 35 -19.77 -11.04 16.91
C GLN A 35 -20.94 -11.53 17.76
N SER A 36 -21.85 -10.63 18.09
CA SER A 36 -22.98 -10.91 18.99
C SER A 36 -24.14 -11.63 18.32
N THR A 37 -24.09 -11.83 17.01
CA THR A 37 -25.16 -12.48 16.29
C THR A 37 -25.06 -13.99 16.45
N HIS A 38 -26.16 -14.60 16.90
CA HIS A 38 -26.21 -16.02 17.16
C HIS A 38 -25.94 -16.84 15.89
N GLY A 39 -25.00 -17.81 15.95
CA GLY A 39 -24.69 -18.69 14.83
C GLY A 39 -23.77 -18.12 13.77
N GLN A 40 -23.12 -16.96 14.00
CA GLN A 40 -22.30 -16.31 12.98
C GLN A 40 -20.81 -16.21 13.30
N HIS A 41 -20.29 -17.03 14.21
CA HIS A 41 -18.88 -16.91 14.61
C HIS A 41 -17.88 -17.19 13.49
N ASN A 42 -18.26 -17.94 12.47
CA ASN A 42 -17.37 -18.26 11.34
C ASN A 42 -17.36 -17.21 10.24
N ARG A 43 -18.12 -16.12 10.38
CA ARG A 43 -18.26 -15.09 9.36
C ARG A 43 -17.71 -13.73 9.76
N LEU A 44 -17.01 -13.63 10.87
CA LEU A 44 -16.56 -12.35 11.41
C LEU A 44 -15.75 -11.51 10.42
N ARG A 45 -14.97 -12.15 9.56
CA ARG A 45 -14.09 -11.49 8.62
C ARG A 45 -14.43 -11.81 7.17
N ALA A 46 -15.66 -12.18 6.90
CA ALA A 46 -16.10 -12.51 5.55
C ALA A 46 -16.41 -11.24 4.73
N PRO A 47 -16.21 -11.26 3.40
CA PRO A 47 -16.51 -10.11 2.54
C PRO A 47 -18.00 -9.82 2.38
N GLY A 48 -18.89 -10.76 2.71
CA GLY A 48 -20.31 -10.67 2.43
C GLY A 48 -20.63 -11.02 0.99
N SER A 49 -21.79 -10.55 0.51
CA SER A 49 -22.21 -10.80 -0.87
C SER A 49 -21.25 -10.15 -1.87
N ILE A 50 -20.87 -10.91 -2.89
CA ILE A 50 -19.96 -10.43 -3.95
C ILE A 50 -20.68 -10.09 -5.24
N GLY A 51 -22.01 -10.22 -5.28
CA GLY A 51 -22.78 -9.85 -6.47
C GLY A 51 -24.27 -9.97 -6.25
N ALA A 52 -25.02 -9.58 -7.28
CA ALA A 52 -26.47 -9.75 -7.33
C ALA A 52 -26.82 -11.22 -7.55
N CYS A 53 -28.11 -11.54 -7.54
CA CYS A 53 -28.62 -12.91 -7.67
C CYS A 53 -28.23 -13.57 -9.00
N SER A 54 -29.13 -14.40 -9.56
CA SER A 54 -28.86 -15.15 -10.79
C SER A 54 -28.66 -14.28 -12.04
N TYR A 55 -29.04 -13.02 -12.01
CA TYR A 55 -28.74 -12.05 -13.06
C TYR A 55 -28.03 -10.83 -12.43
N PRO A 56 -26.87 -10.42 -12.92
CA PRO A 56 -26.13 -10.87 -14.11
C PRO A 56 -25.33 -12.17 -13.97
N ALA A 57 -25.39 -12.86 -12.84
CA ALA A 57 -24.70 -14.13 -12.59
C ALA A 57 -23.19 -14.06 -12.78
N LYS A 58 -22.57 -12.94 -12.40
CA LYS A 58 -21.13 -12.73 -12.47
C LYS A 58 -20.66 -11.78 -11.38
N VAL A 59 -19.38 -11.82 -11.08
CA VAL A 59 -18.71 -10.88 -10.18
C VAL A 59 -18.06 -9.82 -11.05
N PHE A 60 -18.36 -8.55 -10.80
CA PHE A 60 -17.77 -7.45 -11.55
C PHE A 60 -16.31 -7.24 -11.17
N LYS A 61 -15.53 -6.70 -12.12
CA LYS A 61 -14.15 -6.31 -11.86
C LYS A 61 -14.10 -5.23 -10.79
N GLY A 62 -13.07 -5.26 -9.94
CA GLY A 62 -12.91 -4.30 -8.88
C GLY A 62 -13.62 -4.65 -7.58
N MET A 63 -14.30 -5.77 -7.52
CA MET A 63 -14.92 -6.24 -6.27
C MET A 63 -13.86 -6.46 -5.20
N ARG A 64 -14.15 -5.98 -4.00
CA ARG A 64 -13.22 -6.04 -2.87
C ARG A 64 -13.22 -7.41 -2.24
N MET A 65 -12.15 -8.12 -2.45
CA MET A 65 -11.95 -9.47 -1.94
C MET A 65 -10.63 -9.56 -1.19
N ALA A 66 -10.44 -10.67 -0.49
CA ALA A 66 -9.14 -10.99 0.13
C ALA A 66 -8.07 -11.12 -0.96
N GLY A 67 -6.83 -10.84 -0.62
CA GLY A 67 -5.74 -10.98 -1.56
C GLY A 67 -4.42 -10.45 -1.02
N GLN A 68 -3.43 -10.45 -1.88
CA GLN A 68 -2.10 -9.95 -1.59
C GLN A 68 -2.17 -8.45 -1.25
N THR A 69 -1.55 -8.06 -0.14
CA THR A 69 -1.45 -6.66 0.28
C THR A 69 0.02 -6.26 0.29
N GLY A 70 0.29 -5.05 -0.18
CA GLY A 70 1.67 -4.57 -0.30
C GLY A 70 2.42 -5.17 -1.48
N ASN A 71 3.73 -5.05 -1.46
CA ASN A 71 4.62 -5.52 -2.51
C ASN A 71 4.27 -4.96 -3.90
N LYS A 72 3.81 -3.71 -3.92
CA LYS A 72 3.41 -2.99 -5.14
C LYS A 72 4.32 -1.81 -5.36
N ARG A 73 4.47 -1.42 -6.61
CA ARG A 73 5.18 -0.19 -6.97
C ARG A 73 4.39 1.02 -6.46
N VAL A 74 5.05 1.84 -5.64
CA VAL A 74 4.46 3.04 -5.05
C VAL A 74 5.33 4.24 -5.36
N THR A 75 4.72 5.33 -5.76
CA THR A 75 5.40 6.62 -5.96
C THR A 75 4.93 7.61 -4.91
N VAL A 76 5.87 8.12 -4.13
CA VAL A 76 5.60 9.19 -3.16
C VAL A 76 6.13 10.47 -3.78
N GLN A 77 5.24 11.44 -4.00
CA GLN A 77 5.54 12.68 -4.70
C GLN A 77 5.88 13.81 -3.73
N ASN A 78 6.66 14.75 -4.24
CA ASN A 78 6.94 16.03 -3.57
C ASN A 78 7.57 15.88 -2.18
N LEU A 79 8.56 15.02 -2.07
CA LEU A 79 9.35 14.91 -0.86
C LEU A 79 10.52 15.90 -0.92
N GLN A 80 10.76 16.60 0.17
CA GLN A 80 11.81 17.60 0.23
C GLN A 80 13.16 16.97 0.59
N VAL A 81 14.20 17.33 -0.15
CA VAL A 81 15.56 16.98 0.17
C VAL A 81 16.04 17.87 1.31
N VAL A 82 16.39 17.26 2.44
CA VAL A 82 16.84 17.99 3.63
C VAL A 82 18.33 18.28 3.54
N LYS A 83 19.12 17.30 3.13
CA LYS A 83 20.58 17.43 3.08
C LYS A 83 21.15 16.48 2.04
N VAL A 84 22.22 16.94 1.37
CA VAL A 84 23.00 16.13 0.44
C VAL A 84 24.42 16.00 1.01
N ILE A 85 24.90 14.77 1.13
CA ILE A 85 26.26 14.50 1.62
C ILE A 85 27.01 13.78 0.49
N PRO A 86 27.65 14.52 -0.42
CA PRO A 86 28.27 13.92 -1.60
C PRO A 86 29.50 13.05 -1.26
N GLU A 87 30.16 13.32 -0.14
CA GLU A 87 31.33 12.55 0.30
C GLU A 87 30.99 11.06 0.52
N TYR A 88 29.78 10.79 0.97
CA TYR A 88 29.31 9.42 1.24
C TYR A 88 28.23 8.97 0.27
N ASN A 89 27.90 9.79 -0.73
CA ASN A 89 26.78 9.55 -1.65
C ASN A 89 25.47 9.30 -0.91
N VAL A 90 25.18 10.15 0.08
CA VAL A 90 24.00 10.05 0.91
C VAL A 90 23.06 11.23 0.62
N LEU A 91 21.78 10.92 0.48
CA LEU A 91 20.71 11.90 0.29
C LEU A 91 19.72 11.73 1.45
N MET A 92 19.45 12.81 2.18
CA MET A 92 18.49 12.80 3.26
C MET A 92 17.19 13.44 2.79
N ILE A 93 16.11 12.68 2.81
CA ILE A 93 14.80 13.11 2.34
C ILE A 93 13.83 13.07 3.51
N LYS A 94 13.03 14.14 3.65
CA LYS A 94 12.00 14.24 4.68
C LYS A 94 10.73 13.52 4.20
N GLY A 95 10.22 12.62 5.02
CA GLY A 95 8.95 11.94 4.76
C GLY A 95 9.06 10.43 4.70
N SER A 96 8.00 9.80 4.28
CA SER A 96 7.92 8.34 4.15
C SER A 96 8.51 7.87 2.84
N ILE A 97 9.28 6.80 2.90
CA ILE A 97 9.85 6.14 1.73
C ILE A 97 9.23 4.74 1.62
N PRO A 98 8.78 4.32 0.44
CA PRO A 98 8.20 2.99 0.29
C PRO A 98 9.24 1.88 0.48
N GLY A 99 8.82 0.79 1.10
CA GLY A 99 9.65 -0.38 1.29
C GLY A 99 10.25 -0.49 2.69
N HIS A 100 11.02 -1.55 2.88
CA HIS A 100 11.73 -1.80 4.14
C HIS A 100 13.13 -1.18 4.10
N ASN A 101 13.79 -1.14 5.27
CA ASN A 101 15.16 -0.67 5.35
C ASN A 101 16.07 -1.54 4.47
N GLY A 102 16.92 -0.88 3.68
CA GLY A 102 17.81 -1.57 2.75
C GLY A 102 17.24 -1.85 1.38
N SER A 103 15.98 -1.50 1.12
CA SER A 103 15.39 -1.66 -0.20
C SER A 103 15.91 -0.61 -1.18
N ILE A 104 15.83 -0.93 -2.46
CA ILE A 104 16.24 -0.04 -3.54
C ILE A 104 15.06 0.83 -3.94
N VAL A 105 15.30 2.13 -4.09
CA VAL A 105 14.31 3.08 -4.55
C VAL A 105 14.87 3.91 -5.71
N LEU A 106 13.98 4.39 -6.55
CA LEU A 106 14.31 5.29 -7.64
C LEU A 106 13.91 6.71 -7.23
N ILE A 107 14.82 7.65 -7.33
CA ILE A 107 14.56 9.05 -6.99
C ILE A 107 14.58 9.86 -8.27
N GLU A 108 13.46 10.53 -8.52
CA GLU A 108 13.27 11.37 -9.71
C GLU A 108 13.07 12.82 -9.27
N LYS A 109 13.67 13.70 -10.01
CA LYS A 109 13.57 15.14 -9.73
C LYS A 109 12.52 15.84 -10.61
#